data_ff07f1bffc30dc8b12c6feab5afad871
#
_entry.id   ff07f1bffc30dc8b12c6feab5afad871
#
_cell.length_a   1.000
_cell.length_b   1.000
_cell.length_c   1.000
_cell.angle_alpha   90.00
_cell.angle_beta   90.00
_cell.angle_gamma   90.00
#
_symmetry.space_group_name_H-M   'P 1'
#
loop_
_entity.id
_entity.type
_entity.pdbx_description
1 polymer ?
#
loop_
_entity_poly.entity_id
_entity_poly.type
_entity_poly.pdbx_seq_one_letter_code
_entity_poly.pdbx_strand_id
1 'polypeptide(L)'
;TMLTPALRFDHHSIVGNNWSPSLNLSQELTDDWTLKLGIARAYKAPNLYQLNPNYILYSNGQGCYASSSACYLMGNSDLKAETSVNKEIGLEYKHDGYQAGITWFRNDYHNKIESGYAAVGTASNGTTNIYQWENVPKALVEGLEGTLNLPVGEAVNWSNNLTWMLQSKNKTTGDRLSVIPQFTLNSTLSWQVREDLSLQSTFTWYGRQKPKRFNYKGEAVSGSELNEVSPYSIVGLSATWDVNKNLSFTSGIDNLFDIRHYRAGNAQTTGNATTGAYLYGAGAETYNESGRTFFMSVNTHF
;
A
#
# COMPACT_ATOMS: atom_id res chain seq x y z
N THR A 1 -3.74 -8.04 -31.94
CA THR A 1 -4.66 -7.21 -31.12
C THR A 1 -5.60 -8.12 -30.34
N MET A 2 -5.72 -7.91 -29.04
CA MET A 2 -6.68 -8.57 -28.16
C MET A 2 -7.50 -7.53 -27.42
N LEU A 3 -8.82 -7.58 -27.55
CA LEU A 3 -9.76 -6.71 -26.86
C LEU A 3 -10.60 -7.54 -25.89
N THR A 4 -10.60 -7.15 -24.61
CA THR A 4 -11.29 -7.89 -23.55
C THR A 4 -12.30 -6.96 -22.86
N PRO A 5 -13.55 -6.90 -23.33
CA PRO A 5 -14.62 -6.23 -22.61
C PRO A 5 -15.15 -7.13 -21.49
N ALA A 6 -15.53 -6.53 -20.36
CA ALA A 6 -16.25 -7.20 -19.30
C ALA A 6 -17.30 -6.28 -18.68
N LEU A 7 -18.35 -6.88 -18.17
CA LEU A 7 -19.44 -6.19 -17.50
C LEU A 7 -19.90 -7.00 -16.30
N ARG A 8 -19.85 -6.38 -15.12
CA ARG A 8 -20.40 -6.96 -13.90
C ARG A 8 -21.61 -6.16 -13.44
N PHE A 9 -22.66 -6.85 -13.06
CA PHE A 9 -23.83 -6.30 -12.41
C PHE A 9 -23.89 -6.76 -10.96
N ASP A 10 -24.06 -5.82 -10.05
CA ASP A 10 -24.23 -6.07 -8.61
C ASP A 10 -25.59 -5.51 -8.18
N HIS A 11 -26.34 -6.31 -7.43
CA HIS A 11 -27.58 -5.89 -6.77
C HIS A 11 -27.41 -5.97 -5.26
N HIS A 12 -27.68 -4.88 -4.57
CA HIS A 12 -27.67 -4.82 -3.12
C HIS A 12 -28.99 -4.24 -2.60
N SER A 13 -29.61 -4.90 -1.63
CA SER A 13 -30.97 -4.57 -1.14
C SER A 13 -31.11 -3.13 -0.60
N ILE A 14 -30.01 -2.52 -0.12
CA ILE A 14 -30.02 -1.17 0.47
C ILE A 14 -29.47 -0.13 -0.50
N VAL A 15 -28.28 -0.37 -1.06
CA VAL A 15 -27.61 0.63 -1.92
C VAL A 15 -27.96 0.49 -3.42
N GLY A 16 -28.83 -0.46 -3.76
CA GLY A 16 -29.38 -0.61 -5.11
C GLY A 16 -28.45 -1.32 -6.09
N ASN A 17 -28.62 -0.99 -7.35
CA ASN A 17 -27.94 -1.63 -8.47
C ASN A 17 -26.65 -0.90 -8.84
N ASN A 18 -25.64 -1.67 -9.23
CA ASN A 18 -24.40 -1.13 -9.77
C ASN A 18 -23.94 -1.92 -10.99
N TRP A 19 -23.44 -1.19 -11.98
CA TRP A 19 -22.78 -1.73 -13.17
C TRP A 19 -21.30 -1.40 -13.12
N SER A 20 -20.45 -2.40 -13.29
CA SER A 20 -18.99 -2.26 -13.31
C SER A 20 -18.45 -2.71 -14.68
N PRO A 21 -18.46 -1.83 -15.69
CA PRO A 21 -17.85 -2.13 -16.98
C PRO A 21 -16.34 -2.07 -16.88
N SER A 22 -15.66 -2.87 -17.71
CA SER A 22 -14.23 -2.77 -17.98
C SER A 22 -13.92 -3.07 -19.44
N LEU A 23 -12.84 -2.48 -19.91
CA LEU A 23 -12.31 -2.69 -21.25
C LEU A 23 -10.79 -2.70 -21.17
N ASN A 24 -10.19 -3.79 -21.61
CA ASN A 24 -8.75 -3.92 -21.75
C ASN A 24 -8.38 -4.16 -23.21
N LEU A 25 -7.34 -3.50 -23.66
CA LEU A 25 -6.73 -3.68 -24.98
C LEU A 25 -5.28 -4.09 -24.80
N SER A 26 -4.87 -5.14 -25.50
CA SER A 26 -3.46 -5.50 -25.70
C SER A 26 -3.19 -5.48 -27.21
N GLN A 27 -2.29 -4.60 -27.62
CA GLN A 27 -1.92 -4.41 -29.03
C GLN A 27 -0.44 -4.67 -29.19
N GLU A 28 -0.10 -5.71 -29.91
CA GLU A 28 1.25 -5.93 -30.41
C GLU A 28 1.54 -4.88 -31.49
N LEU A 29 2.51 -4.02 -31.21
CA LEU A 29 2.97 -2.97 -32.14
C LEU A 29 4.03 -3.53 -33.09
N THR A 30 4.90 -4.39 -32.56
CA THR A 30 5.89 -5.21 -33.25
C THR A 30 5.98 -6.56 -32.54
N ASP A 31 6.85 -7.44 -33.00
CA ASP A 31 7.11 -8.73 -32.34
C ASP A 31 7.63 -8.56 -30.89
N ASP A 32 8.30 -7.44 -30.61
CA ASP A 32 8.92 -7.14 -29.31
C ASP A 32 8.10 -6.17 -28.44
N TRP A 33 7.25 -5.35 -29.02
CA TRP A 33 6.56 -4.27 -28.33
C TRP A 33 5.06 -4.49 -28.24
N THR A 34 4.55 -4.38 -27.01
CA THR A 34 3.10 -4.48 -26.74
C THR A 34 2.61 -3.24 -25.99
N LEU A 35 1.58 -2.61 -26.55
CA LEU A 35 0.81 -1.54 -25.88
C LEU A 35 -0.35 -2.16 -25.10
N LYS A 36 -0.52 -1.75 -23.83
CA LYS A 36 -1.63 -2.19 -22.97
C LYS A 36 -2.42 -0.97 -22.52
N LEU A 37 -3.73 -1.00 -22.72
CA LEU A 37 -4.64 0.03 -22.26
C LEU A 37 -5.73 -0.62 -21.41
N GLY A 38 -6.07 0.01 -20.29
CA GLY A 38 -7.11 -0.48 -19.40
C GLY A 38 -7.98 0.65 -18.88
N ILE A 39 -9.29 0.42 -18.85
CA ILE A 39 -10.24 1.23 -18.09
C ILE A 39 -11.24 0.32 -17.40
N ALA A 40 -11.44 0.51 -16.11
CA ALA A 40 -12.38 -0.30 -15.34
C ALA A 40 -13.09 0.55 -14.29
N ARG A 41 -14.36 0.29 -14.08
CA ARG A 41 -15.10 0.80 -12.93
C ARG A 41 -15.21 -0.29 -11.88
N ALA A 42 -14.69 -0.01 -10.66
CA ALA A 42 -14.83 -0.88 -9.51
C ALA A 42 -15.92 -0.35 -8.56
N TYR A 43 -16.48 -1.27 -7.78
CA TYR A 43 -17.56 -1.03 -6.85
C TYR A 43 -17.33 -1.79 -5.55
N LYS A 44 -17.64 -1.14 -4.42
CA LYS A 44 -17.64 -1.74 -3.09
C LYS A 44 -18.89 -1.30 -2.33
N ALA A 45 -19.75 -2.24 -1.98
CA ALA A 45 -20.89 -1.97 -1.11
C ALA A 45 -20.43 -1.68 0.33
N PRO A 46 -21.15 -0.82 1.07
CA PRO A 46 -20.94 -0.70 2.51
C PRO A 46 -21.15 -2.03 3.21
N ASN A 47 -20.40 -2.28 4.26
CA ASN A 47 -20.60 -3.46 5.10
C ASN A 47 -21.89 -3.33 5.95
N LEU A 48 -22.43 -4.46 6.41
CA LEU A 48 -23.68 -4.47 7.20
C LEU A 48 -23.57 -3.60 8.47
N TYR A 49 -22.43 -3.63 9.16
CA TYR A 49 -22.23 -2.80 10.35
C TYR A 49 -22.10 -1.30 10.01
N GLN A 50 -21.68 -0.95 8.80
CA GLN A 50 -21.62 0.44 8.34
C GLN A 50 -23.02 0.97 7.98
N LEU A 51 -23.92 0.10 7.51
CA LEU A 51 -25.28 0.47 7.11
C LEU A 51 -26.28 0.48 8.26
N ASN A 52 -26.07 -0.31 9.31
CA ASN A 52 -27.06 -0.47 10.37
C ASN A 52 -26.94 0.65 11.43
N PRO A 53 -27.85 1.62 11.48
CA PRO A 53 -27.81 2.72 12.44
C PRO A 53 -27.98 2.28 13.91
N ASN A 54 -28.46 1.05 14.14
CA ASN A 54 -28.55 0.47 15.49
C ASN A 54 -27.28 -0.26 15.91
N TYR A 55 -26.30 -0.43 15.00
CA TYR A 55 -25.02 -1.02 15.34
C TYR A 55 -24.02 0.06 15.73
N ILE A 56 -23.56 -0.02 16.96
CA ILE A 56 -22.61 0.92 17.54
C ILE A 56 -21.32 0.16 17.89
N LEU A 57 -20.24 0.53 17.21
CA LEU A 57 -18.90 -0.02 17.46
C LEU A 57 -18.16 0.88 18.47
N TYR A 58 -17.72 0.31 19.58
CA TYR A 58 -16.83 0.99 20.50
C TYR A 58 -15.38 0.94 19.98
N SER A 59 -14.71 2.07 19.98
CA SER A 59 -13.31 2.20 19.59
C SER A 59 -12.51 2.94 20.66
N ASN A 60 -11.34 2.42 20.99
CA ASN A 60 -10.38 3.04 21.91
C ASN A 60 -9.56 4.17 21.22
N GLY A 61 -10.22 5.01 20.42
CA GLY A 61 -9.60 6.17 19.78
C GLY A 61 -8.97 5.91 18.39
N GLN A 62 -8.98 4.67 17.88
CA GLN A 62 -8.40 4.37 16.56
C GLN A 62 -9.42 4.34 15.42
N GLY A 63 -10.72 4.27 15.72
CA GLY A 63 -11.79 4.14 14.73
C GLY A 63 -12.51 5.43 14.37
N CYS A 64 -12.31 6.50 15.13
CA CYS A 64 -12.95 7.79 14.92
C CYS A 64 -11.90 8.86 14.63
N TYR A 65 -11.91 9.39 13.42
CA TYR A 65 -10.89 10.37 12.98
C TYR A 65 -10.87 11.67 13.80
N ALA A 66 -11.97 12.06 14.39
CA ALA A 66 -12.09 13.30 15.16
C ALA A 66 -11.94 13.12 16.67
N SER A 67 -11.50 11.95 17.17
CA SER A 67 -11.36 11.71 18.60
C SER A 67 -10.01 11.14 18.96
N SER A 68 -9.33 11.75 19.90
CA SER A 68 -8.11 11.22 20.53
C SER A 68 -8.40 10.27 21.69
N SER A 69 -9.67 10.16 22.08
CA SER A 69 -10.15 9.32 23.17
C SER A 69 -11.08 8.26 22.66
N ALA A 70 -11.53 7.38 23.55
CA ALA A 70 -12.58 6.42 23.23
C ALA A 70 -13.79 7.09 22.57
N CYS A 71 -14.35 6.43 21.59
CA CYS A 71 -15.50 6.90 20.84
C CYS A 71 -16.40 5.74 20.44
N TYR A 72 -17.61 6.06 20.03
CA TYR A 72 -18.51 5.14 19.36
C TYR A 72 -18.62 5.52 17.89
N LEU A 73 -18.75 4.50 17.02
CA LEU A 73 -18.96 4.66 15.61
C LEU A 73 -20.26 3.96 15.21
N MET A 74 -21.24 4.73 14.79
CA MET A 74 -22.60 4.28 14.48
C MET A 74 -22.73 4.06 12.98
N GLY A 75 -23.53 3.06 12.60
CA GLY A 75 -23.90 2.82 11.20
C GLY A 75 -24.75 3.95 10.61
N ASN A 76 -24.78 4.03 9.28
CA ASN A 76 -25.52 5.02 8.51
C ASN A 76 -26.23 4.35 7.34
N SER A 77 -27.57 4.35 7.37
CA SER A 77 -28.40 3.78 6.30
C SER A 77 -28.33 4.55 4.98
N ASP A 78 -27.89 5.79 5.00
CA ASP A 78 -27.83 6.67 3.83
C ASP A 78 -26.52 6.55 3.04
N LEU A 79 -25.63 5.63 3.46
CA LEU A 79 -24.36 5.41 2.77
C LEU A 79 -24.58 4.98 1.32
N LYS A 80 -23.82 5.60 0.44
CA LYS A 80 -23.69 5.21 -0.96
C LYS A 80 -22.50 4.26 -1.10
N ALA A 81 -22.55 3.40 -2.10
CA ALA A 81 -21.43 2.53 -2.42
C ALA A 81 -20.19 3.34 -2.84
N GLU A 82 -19.02 2.84 -2.44
CA GLU A 82 -17.75 3.33 -2.97
C GLU A 82 -17.61 2.90 -4.42
N THR A 83 -17.12 3.79 -5.26
CA THR A 83 -16.78 3.47 -6.66
C THR A 83 -15.42 4.04 -7.01
N SER A 84 -14.71 3.39 -7.94
CA SER A 84 -13.52 3.96 -8.54
C SER A 84 -13.53 3.75 -10.05
N VAL A 85 -12.87 4.66 -10.76
CA VAL A 85 -12.53 4.50 -12.17
C VAL A 85 -11.03 4.39 -12.27
N ASN A 86 -10.58 3.21 -12.68
CA ASN A 86 -9.18 2.86 -12.83
C ASN A 86 -8.81 2.97 -14.31
N LYS A 87 -7.68 3.63 -14.60
CA LYS A 87 -7.16 3.86 -15.94
C LYS A 87 -5.70 3.48 -15.96
N GLU A 88 -5.29 2.79 -17.00
CA GLU A 88 -3.92 2.30 -17.16
C GLU A 88 -3.48 2.45 -18.61
N ILE A 89 -2.23 2.86 -18.80
CA ILE A 89 -1.54 2.89 -20.09
C ILE A 89 -0.17 2.29 -19.85
N GLY A 90 0.11 1.16 -20.49
CA GLY A 90 1.37 0.44 -20.35
C GLY A 90 2.02 0.16 -21.70
N LEU A 91 3.35 0.19 -21.71
CA LEU A 91 4.19 -0.25 -22.83
C LEU A 91 5.14 -1.31 -22.31
N GLU A 92 5.19 -2.44 -22.98
CA GLU A 92 6.01 -3.59 -22.65
C GLU A 92 6.93 -3.94 -23.82
N TYR A 93 8.18 -4.23 -23.52
CA TYR A 93 9.19 -4.75 -24.43
C TYR A 93 9.64 -6.13 -23.98
N LYS A 94 9.72 -7.09 -24.92
CA LYS A 94 10.25 -8.44 -24.70
C LYS A 94 11.05 -8.89 -25.91
N HIS A 95 12.32 -9.24 -25.70
CA HIS A 95 13.20 -9.78 -26.73
C HIS A 95 14.32 -10.59 -26.09
N ASP A 96 14.56 -11.82 -26.54
CA ASP A 96 15.69 -12.67 -26.11
C ASP A 96 15.92 -12.73 -24.58
N GLY A 97 14.83 -12.85 -23.81
CA GLY A 97 14.88 -12.89 -22.35
C GLY A 97 14.94 -11.51 -21.67
N TYR A 98 15.22 -10.43 -22.40
CA TYR A 98 15.11 -9.06 -21.92
C TYR A 98 13.64 -8.67 -21.81
N GLN A 99 13.29 -8.07 -20.69
CA GLN A 99 11.93 -7.54 -20.48
C GLN A 99 12.01 -6.15 -19.86
N ALA A 100 11.26 -5.21 -20.41
CA ALA A 100 11.07 -3.89 -19.85
C ALA A 100 9.61 -3.49 -19.95
N GLY A 101 9.08 -2.81 -18.95
CA GLY A 101 7.72 -2.32 -18.97
C GLY A 101 7.59 -1.02 -18.19
N ILE A 102 6.72 -0.15 -18.66
CA ILE A 102 6.30 1.04 -17.93
C ILE A 102 4.78 1.17 -18.03
N THR A 103 4.13 1.41 -16.91
CA THR A 103 2.68 1.60 -16.85
C THR A 103 2.37 2.86 -16.05
N TRP A 104 1.65 3.78 -16.64
CA TRP A 104 0.98 4.84 -15.92
C TRP A 104 -0.37 4.34 -15.47
N PHE A 105 -0.73 4.61 -14.20
CA PHE A 105 -2.03 4.29 -13.65
C PHE A 105 -2.65 5.49 -12.95
N ARG A 106 -3.99 5.53 -12.97
CA ARG A 106 -4.76 6.52 -12.24
C ARG A 106 -6.09 5.95 -11.76
N ASN A 107 -6.34 6.08 -10.45
CA ASN A 107 -7.54 5.61 -9.77
C ASN A 107 -8.28 6.81 -9.17
N ASP A 108 -9.42 7.14 -9.72
CA ASP A 108 -10.32 8.18 -9.23
C ASP A 108 -11.42 7.55 -8.37
N TYR A 109 -11.39 7.81 -7.06
CA TYR A 109 -12.35 7.27 -6.08
C TYR A 109 -13.48 8.27 -5.80
N HIS A 110 -14.70 7.73 -5.62
CA HIS A 110 -15.89 8.47 -5.26
C HIS A 110 -16.62 7.78 -4.10
N ASN A 111 -17.22 8.57 -3.22
CA ASN A 111 -18.00 8.10 -2.07
C ASN A 111 -17.25 7.13 -1.17
N LYS A 112 -15.94 7.33 -0.94
CA LYS A 112 -15.19 6.49 -0.01
C LYS A 112 -15.85 6.54 1.36
N ILE A 113 -16.04 5.37 1.99
CA ILE A 113 -16.67 5.28 3.30
C ILE A 113 -15.60 5.41 4.38
N GLU A 114 -15.76 6.42 5.23
CA GLU A 114 -14.88 6.70 6.38
C GLU A 114 -15.72 7.08 7.60
N SER A 115 -15.12 7.15 8.78
CA SER A 115 -15.82 7.74 9.93
C SER A 115 -15.95 9.24 9.75
N GLY A 116 -17.11 9.79 10.09
CA GLY A 116 -17.35 11.23 10.06
C GLY A 116 -16.44 12.01 11.02
N TYR A 117 -16.27 13.29 10.72
CA TYR A 117 -15.45 14.20 11.53
C TYR A 117 -16.27 14.91 12.60
N ALA A 118 -17.59 14.99 12.47
CA ALA A 118 -18.49 15.60 13.44
C ALA A 118 -19.13 14.53 14.31
N ALA A 119 -19.17 14.75 15.62
CA ALA A 119 -19.96 13.92 16.51
C ALA A 119 -21.45 14.12 16.24
N VAL A 120 -22.18 13.01 16.06
CA VAL A 120 -23.64 13.01 15.86
C VAL A 120 -24.40 12.91 17.18
N GLY A 121 -23.70 12.68 18.29
CA GLY A 121 -24.26 12.57 19.62
C GLY A 121 -23.20 12.25 20.66
N THR A 122 -23.68 12.04 21.89
CA THR A 122 -22.87 11.65 23.05
C THR A 122 -23.49 10.44 23.71
N ALA A 123 -22.67 9.48 24.13
CA ALA A 123 -23.14 8.31 24.86
C ALA A 123 -23.76 8.68 26.21
N SER A 124 -24.47 7.75 26.82
CA SER A 124 -25.19 7.95 28.10
C SER A 124 -24.27 8.38 29.26
N ASN A 125 -22.96 8.14 29.16
CA ASN A 125 -21.96 8.62 30.13
C ASN A 125 -21.67 10.14 30.03
N GLY A 126 -22.27 10.83 29.04
CA GLY A 126 -22.13 12.29 28.85
C GLY A 126 -20.76 12.75 28.32
N THR A 127 -19.80 11.85 28.11
CA THR A 127 -18.42 12.23 27.81
C THR A 127 -17.89 11.59 26.52
N THR A 128 -18.42 10.43 26.12
CA THR A 128 -17.93 9.69 24.94
C THR A 128 -18.73 10.08 23.70
N ASN A 129 -18.08 10.65 22.71
CA ASN A 129 -18.70 11.05 21.46
C ASN A 129 -19.10 9.86 20.60
N ILE A 130 -20.21 10.03 19.89
CA ILE A 130 -20.69 9.10 18.86
C ILE A 130 -20.47 9.76 17.50
N TYR A 131 -19.75 9.10 16.64
CA TYR A 131 -19.55 9.46 15.22
C TYR A 131 -20.34 8.51 14.34
N GLN A 132 -20.54 8.87 13.10
CA GLN A 132 -21.27 8.08 12.14
C GLN A 132 -20.44 7.82 10.89
N TRP A 133 -20.63 6.67 10.24
CA TRP A 133 -20.02 6.41 8.94
C TRP A 133 -20.55 7.38 7.89
N GLU A 134 -19.68 7.93 7.07
CA GLU A 134 -20.00 8.93 6.04
C GLU A 134 -19.30 8.58 4.72
N ASN A 135 -19.87 9.10 3.63
CA ASN A 135 -19.19 9.09 2.33
C ASN A 135 -18.35 10.36 2.17
N VAL A 136 -17.02 10.20 2.07
CA VAL A 136 -16.14 11.30 1.68
C VAL A 136 -16.08 11.43 0.17
N PRO A 137 -16.11 12.66 -0.37
CA PRO A 137 -16.50 12.85 -1.75
C PRO A 137 -15.53 12.28 -2.78
N LYS A 138 -14.22 12.49 -2.69
CA LYS A 138 -13.28 12.14 -3.76
C LYS A 138 -11.85 11.95 -3.27
N ALA A 139 -11.20 10.89 -3.77
CA ALA A 139 -9.77 10.67 -3.62
C ALA A 139 -9.13 10.31 -4.95
N LEU A 140 -7.81 10.49 -5.05
CA LEU A 140 -7.03 10.21 -6.25
C LEU A 140 -5.74 9.50 -5.88
N VAL A 141 -5.45 8.42 -6.60
CA VAL A 141 -4.14 7.76 -6.57
C VAL A 141 -3.64 7.66 -8.01
N GLU A 142 -2.43 8.14 -8.27
CA GLU A 142 -1.83 8.18 -9.60
C GLU A 142 -0.33 7.92 -9.49
N GLY A 143 0.21 7.13 -10.40
CA GLY A 143 1.62 6.79 -10.39
C GLY A 143 2.12 6.15 -11.68
N LEU A 144 3.38 5.75 -11.62
CA LEU A 144 4.07 4.98 -12.64
C LEU A 144 4.56 3.69 -11.99
N GLU A 145 4.43 2.59 -12.70
CA GLU A 145 5.05 1.31 -12.39
C GLU A 145 6.04 0.95 -13.51
N GLY A 146 7.23 0.53 -13.12
CA GLY A 146 8.28 0.12 -14.04
C GLY A 146 8.76 -1.29 -13.70
N THR A 147 9.01 -2.10 -14.71
CA THR A 147 9.63 -3.41 -14.59
C THR A 147 10.80 -3.52 -15.55
N LEU A 148 11.89 -4.13 -15.09
CA LEU A 148 13.08 -4.37 -15.93
C LEU A 148 13.71 -5.69 -15.51
N ASN A 149 13.81 -6.63 -16.45
CA ASN A 149 14.51 -7.88 -16.26
C ASN A 149 15.60 -8.02 -17.34
N LEU A 150 16.85 -8.14 -16.90
CA LEU A 150 18.03 -8.18 -17.75
C LEU A 150 18.81 -9.46 -17.48
N PRO A 151 18.80 -10.45 -18.41
CA PRO A 151 19.79 -11.51 -18.40
C PRO A 151 21.14 -10.93 -18.80
N VAL A 152 22.16 -11.10 -17.97
CA VAL A 152 23.55 -10.67 -18.23
C VAL A 152 24.39 -11.92 -18.46
N GLY A 153 24.53 -12.30 -19.70
CA GLY A 153 25.09 -13.60 -20.07
C GLY A 153 24.18 -14.75 -19.58
N GLU A 154 24.78 -15.93 -19.37
CA GLU A 154 24.04 -17.13 -18.96
C GLU A 154 23.89 -17.27 -17.44
N ALA A 155 24.73 -16.56 -16.68
CA ALA A 155 24.87 -16.80 -15.24
C ALA A 155 24.23 -15.71 -14.36
N VAL A 156 23.90 -14.57 -14.90
CA VAL A 156 23.40 -13.43 -14.09
C VAL A 156 22.04 -12.98 -14.60
N ASN A 157 21.10 -12.80 -13.68
CA ASN A 157 19.81 -12.17 -13.96
C ASN A 157 19.61 -10.98 -13.01
N TRP A 158 19.27 -9.81 -13.57
CA TRP A 158 19.00 -8.61 -12.81
C TRP A 158 17.59 -8.13 -13.03
N SER A 159 16.77 -8.26 -11.98
CA SER A 159 15.35 -7.91 -11.98
C SER A 159 15.11 -6.65 -11.16
N ASN A 160 14.31 -5.74 -11.68
CA ASN A 160 13.98 -4.47 -11.05
C ASN A 160 12.49 -4.17 -11.16
N ASN A 161 11.91 -3.65 -10.09
CA ASN A 161 10.54 -3.17 -10.04
C ASN A 161 10.52 -1.80 -9.38
N LEU A 162 9.93 -0.81 -10.04
CA LEU A 162 9.79 0.56 -9.58
C LEU A 162 8.30 0.90 -9.46
N THR A 163 7.91 1.45 -8.33
CA THR A 163 6.63 2.16 -8.18
C THR A 163 6.93 3.61 -7.85
N TRP A 164 6.43 4.56 -8.63
CA TRP A 164 6.58 5.99 -8.41
C TRP A 164 5.21 6.63 -8.23
N MET A 165 4.93 7.12 -7.03
CA MET A 165 3.68 7.79 -6.70
C MET A 165 3.72 9.26 -7.12
N LEU A 166 2.95 9.60 -8.14
CA LEU A 166 2.78 10.99 -8.61
C LEU A 166 1.83 11.75 -7.68
N GLN A 167 0.70 11.13 -7.34
CA GLN A 167 -0.31 11.69 -6.46
C GLN A 167 -0.99 10.60 -5.64
N SER A 168 -1.24 10.90 -4.35
CA SER A 168 -2.09 10.11 -3.46
C SER A 168 -2.74 11.10 -2.50
N LYS A 169 -3.96 11.59 -2.84
CA LYS A 169 -4.56 12.71 -2.12
C LYS A 169 -6.08 12.62 -2.00
N ASN A 170 -6.57 13.16 -0.90
CA ASN A 170 -7.96 13.55 -0.73
C ASN A 170 -8.21 14.83 -1.55
N LYS A 171 -9.15 14.81 -2.48
CA LYS A 171 -9.43 15.97 -3.36
C LYS A 171 -10.16 17.12 -2.64
N THR A 172 -10.75 16.85 -1.48
CA THR A 172 -11.45 17.88 -0.68
C THR A 172 -10.48 18.69 0.16
N THR A 173 -9.58 18.00 0.88
CA THR A 173 -8.60 18.65 1.77
C THR A 173 -7.29 18.96 1.05
N GLY A 174 -7.02 18.31 -0.07
CA GLY A 174 -5.73 18.33 -0.76
C GLY A 174 -4.61 17.61 0.01
N ASP A 175 -4.92 16.95 1.12
CA ASP A 175 -3.94 16.23 1.93
C ASP A 175 -3.69 14.82 1.39
N ARG A 176 -2.61 14.21 1.84
CA ARG A 176 -2.21 12.85 1.47
C ARG A 176 -3.17 11.83 2.05
N LEU A 177 -3.47 10.78 1.29
CA LEU A 177 -4.26 9.65 1.79
C LEU A 177 -3.47 8.82 2.79
N SER A 178 -2.17 8.64 2.53
CA SER A 178 -1.29 7.81 3.35
C SER A 178 0.13 8.36 3.35
N VAL A 179 0.88 8.05 4.43
CA VAL A 179 2.31 8.32 4.53
C VAL A 179 3.03 7.13 3.91
N ILE A 180 3.40 7.28 2.65
CA ILE A 180 4.10 6.26 1.84
C ILE A 180 5.31 6.89 1.15
N PRO A 181 6.33 6.10 0.80
CA PRO A 181 7.43 6.59 -0.01
C PRO A 181 6.97 7.17 -1.34
N GLN A 182 7.62 8.23 -1.80
CA GLN A 182 7.36 8.81 -3.12
C GLN A 182 7.66 7.81 -4.24
N PHE A 183 8.66 6.97 -4.02
CA PHE A 183 8.95 5.82 -4.89
C PHE A 183 9.49 4.66 -4.05
N THR A 184 9.36 3.45 -4.60
CA THR A 184 10.01 2.25 -4.10
C THR A 184 10.61 1.52 -5.29
N LEU A 185 11.94 1.33 -5.26
CA LEU A 185 12.67 0.51 -6.21
C LEU A 185 13.09 -0.78 -5.52
N ASN A 186 12.66 -1.91 -6.05
CA ASN A 186 13.13 -3.23 -5.65
C ASN A 186 14.03 -3.78 -6.75
N SER A 187 15.22 -4.17 -6.40
CA SER A 187 16.23 -4.71 -7.31
C SER A 187 16.76 -6.03 -6.76
N THR A 188 16.79 -7.05 -7.59
CA THR A 188 17.32 -8.37 -7.25
C THR A 188 18.34 -8.77 -8.30
N LEU A 189 19.56 -9.02 -7.87
CA LEU A 189 20.62 -9.59 -8.70
C LEU A 189 20.84 -11.03 -8.28
N SER A 190 20.59 -11.97 -9.20
CA SER A 190 20.82 -13.41 -9.02
C SER A 190 21.99 -13.82 -9.87
N TRP A 191 22.98 -14.48 -9.28
CA TRP A 191 24.19 -14.94 -9.94
C TRP A 191 24.43 -16.41 -9.67
N GLN A 192 24.38 -17.23 -10.73
CA GLN A 192 24.81 -18.62 -10.70
C GLN A 192 26.32 -18.68 -10.83
N VAL A 193 27.03 -18.74 -9.67
CA VAL A 193 28.49 -18.72 -9.62
C VAL A 193 29.10 -20.02 -10.14
N ARG A 194 28.44 -21.14 -9.81
CA ARG A 194 28.75 -22.50 -10.26
C ARG A 194 27.44 -23.28 -10.38
N GLU A 195 27.46 -24.46 -10.96
CA GLU A 195 26.27 -25.31 -11.09
C GLU A 195 25.59 -25.58 -9.73
N ASP A 196 26.38 -25.66 -8.65
CA ASP A 196 25.93 -25.97 -7.30
C ASP A 196 25.85 -24.75 -6.36
N LEU A 197 26.22 -23.54 -6.81
CA LEU A 197 26.27 -22.35 -5.96
C LEU A 197 25.65 -21.15 -6.65
N SER A 198 24.62 -20.59 -6.02
CA SER A 198 23.99 -19.34 -6.42
C SER A 198 24.12 -18.27 -5.34
N LEU A 199 24.29 -17.03 -5.75
CA LEU A 199 24.30 -15.85 -4.90
C LEU A 199 23.12 -14.95 -5.29
N GLN A 200 22.52 -14.29 -4.31
CA GLN A 200 21.49 -13.30 -4.54
C GLN A 200 21.77 -12.05 -3.71
N SER A 201 21.64 -10.89 -4.35
CA SER A 201 21.60 -9.60 -3.67
C SER A 201 20.24 -8.96 -3.88
N THR A 202 19.64 -8.49 -2.81
CA THR A 202 18.41 -7.69 -2.84
C THR A 202 18.75 -6.25 -2.43
N PHE A 203 18.15 -5.30 -3.12
CA PHE A 203 18.27 -3.89 -2.84
C PHE A 203 16.89 -3.25 -2.94
N THR A 204 16.41 -2.70 -1.84
CA THR A 204 15.18 -1.90 -1.83
C THR A 204 15.52 -0.46 -1.51
N TRP A 205 15.12 0.48 -2.39
CA TRP A 205 15.32 1.90 -2.20
C TRP A 205 13.98 2.60 -2.04
N TYR A 206 13.77 3.16 -0.86
CA TYR A 206 12.60 3.94 -0.52
C TYR A 206 12.86 5.43 -0.73
N GLY A 207 11.98 6.08 -1.46
CA GLY A 207 11.98 7.52 -1.62
C GLY A 207 11.55 8.26 -0.36
N ARG A 208 11.60 9.57 -0.42
CA ARG A 208 11.16 10.45 0.66
C ARG A 208 9.71 10.18 1.06
N GLN A 209 9.45 10.12 2.37
CA GLN A 209 8.10 10.01 2.93
C GLN A 209 7.73 11.35 3.58
N LYS A 210 6.66 11.95 3.10
CA LYS A 210 6.14 13.20 3.64
C LYS A 210 4.97 12.92 4.55
N PRO A 211 4.87 13.56 5.72
CA PRO A 211 3.76 13.42 6.64
C PRO A 211 2.46 13.99 6.05
N LYS A 212 1.34 13.67 6.68
CA LYS A 212 0.08 14.38 6.45
C LYS A 212 0.18 15.79 7.06
N ARG A 213 -0.54 16.74 6.49
CA ARG A 213 -0.63 18.12 7.01
C ARG A 213 -1.67 18.27 8.11
N PHE A 214 -2.61 17.33 8.17
CA PHE A 214 -3.67 17.30 9.15
C PHE A 214 -3.62 15.99 9.92
N ASN A 215 -3.86 16.08 11.23
CA ASN A 215 -4.01 14.91 12.08
C ASN A 215 -5.39 14.24 11.83
N TYR A 216 -5.65 13.17 12.57
CA TYR A 216 -6.93 12.45 12.48
C TYR A 216 -8.15 13.27 12.94
N LYS A 217 -7.95 14.41 13.62
CA LYS A 217 -9.01 15.36 14.02
C LYS A 217 -9.29 16.43 12.96
N GLY A 218 -8.51 16.47 11.87
CA GLY A 218 -8.58 17.54 10.89
C GLY A 218 -7.88 18.83 11.30
N GLU A 219 -7.10 18.81 12.40
CA GLU A 219 -6.30 19.93 12.86
C GLU A 219 -4.95 19.93 12.14
N ALA A 220 -4.39 21.09 11.87
CA ALA A 220 -3.06 21.18 11.27
C ALA A 220 -2.00 20.60 12.22
N VAL A 221 -1.16 19.70 11.69
CA VAL A 221 -0.03 19.14 12.45
C VAL A 221 1.10 20.15 12.58
N SER A 222 1.90 20.02 13.61
CA SER A 222 3.01 20.94 13.92
C SER A 222 4.19 20.20 14.53
N GLY A 223 5.33 20.88 14.61
CA GLY A 223 6.53 20.35 15.25
C GLY A 223 7.04 19.07 14.61
N SER A 224 7.32 18.05 15.41
CA SER A 224 7.89 16.77 14.97
C SER A 224 6.96 15.94 14.06
N GLU A 225 5.66 16.21 14.10
CA GLU A 225 4.69 15.54 13.20
C GLU A 225 4.90 15.94 11.72
N LEU A 226 5.57 17.06 11.45
CA LEU A 226 5.94 17.51 10.11
C LEU A 226 7.27 16.91 9.62
N ASN A 227 7.97 16.14 10.45
CA ASN A 227 9.22 15.53 10.04
C ASN A 227 9.02 14.54 8.89
N GLU A 228 9.83 14.72 7.85
CA GLU A 228 9.89 13.82 6.70
C GLU A 228 10.90 12.70 6.97
N VAL A 229 10.66 11.51 6.44
CA VAL A 229 11.68 10.47 6.36
C VAL A 229 12.49 10.68 5.09
N SER A 230 13.81 10.84 5.23
CA SER A 230 14.73 10.93 4.10
C SER A 230 14.78 9.60 3.34
N PRO A 231 15.13 9.62 2.05
CA PRO A 231 15.33 8.39 1.30
C PRO A 231 16.35 7.48 1.97
N TYR A 232 16.10 6.18 1.96
CA TYR A 232 17.00 5.16 2.50
C TYR A 232 16.92 3.86 1.70
N SER A 233 17.89 2.98 1.91
CA SER A 233 17.92 1.70 1.22
C SER A 233 18.22 0.54 2.18
N ILE A 234 17.63 -0.60 1.87
CA ILE A 234 17.84 -1.87 2.55
C ILE A 234 18.54 -2.82 1.58
N VAL A 235 19.60 -3.47 2.04
CA VAL A 235 20.37 -4.44 1.27
C VAL A 235 20.32 -5.80 1.96
N GLY A 236 20.03 -6.84 1.21
CA GLY A 236 20.13 -8.23 1.63
C GLY A 236 21.12 -8.99 0.75
N LEU A 237 21.77 -9.99 1.34
CA LEU A 237 22.66 -10.91 0.64
C LEU A 237 22.34 -12.35 1.06
N SER A 238 22.30 -13.26 0.10
CA SER A 238 22.14 -14.69 0.40
C SER A 238 22.95 -15.55 -0.57
N ALA A 239 23.24 -16.76 -0.10
CA ALA A 239 23.89 -17.81 -0.88
C ALA A 239 23.10 -19.09 -0.73
N THR A 240 22.91 -19.81 -1.82
CA THR A 240 22.33 -21.16 -1.83
C THR A 240 23.35 -22.11 -2.40
N TRP A 241 23.62 -23.20 -1.66
CA TRP A 241 24.51 -24.27 -2.05
C TRP A 241 23.75 -25.59 -2.15
N ASP A 242 23.72 -26.14 -3.34
CA ASP A 242 23.13 -27.44 -3.66
C ASP A 242 24.20 -28.51 -3.46
N VAL A 243 24.23 -29.15 -2.29
CA VAL A 243 25.22 -30.21 -1.95
C VAL A 243 25.04 -31.41 -2.87
N ASN A 244 23.81 -31.73 -3.20
CA ASN A 244 23.40 -32.74 -4.16
C ASN A 244 21.91 -32.51 -4.54
N LYS A 245 21.38 -33.37 -5.45
CA LYS A 245 19.99 -33.27 -5.92
C LYS A 245 18.89 -33.34 -4.83
N ASN A 246 19.26 -33.79 -3.65
CA ASN A 246 18.32 -34.02 -2.55
C ASN A 246 18.53 -33.05 -1.37
N LEU A 247 19.63 -32.30 -1.34
CA LEU A 247 20.00 -31.45 -0.19
C LEU A 247 20.55 -30.12 -0.64
N SER A 248 19.95 -29.03 -0.16
CA SER A 248 20.46 -27.68 -0.32
C SER A 248 20.46 -26.88 0.97
N PHE A 249 21.41 -25.96 1.09
CA PHE A 249 21.53 -24.99 2.15
C PHE A 249 21.40 -23.57 1.60
N THR A 250 20.56 -22.77 2.25
CA THR A 250 20.50 -21.34 1.98
C THR A 250 20.85 -20.58 3.25
N SER A 251 21.73 -19.60 3.15
CA SER A 251 22.07 -18.71 4.27
C SER A 251 22.14 -17.28 3.79
N GLY A 252 21.75 -16.33 4.64
CA GLY A 252 21.75 -14.94 4.24
C GLY A 252 21.63 -13.95 5.38
N ILE A 253 21.68 -12.69 5.00
CA ILE A 253 21.56 -11.53 5.87
C ILE A 253 20.56 -10.58 5.22
N ASP A 254 19.48 -10.28 5.92
CA ASP A 254 18.58 -9.19 5.57
C ASP A 254 18.98 -7.93 6.31
N ASN A 255 18.76 -6.78 5.68
CA ASN A 255 19.15 -5.47 6.21
C ASN A 255 20.62 -5.43 6.68
N LEU A 256 21.54 -5.69 5.76
CA LEU A 256 22.99 -5.79 5.99
C LEU A 256 23.56 -4.63 6.81
N PHE A 257 23.05 -3.41 6.60
CA PHE A 257 23.54 -2.18 7.24
C PHE A 257 22.78 -1.82 8.53
N ASP A 258 21.83 -2.67 8.99
CA ASP A 258 21.02 -2.45 10.21
C ASP A 258 20.26 -1.11 10.17
N ILE A 259 19.72 -0.75 9.03
CA ILE A 259 18.95 0.48 8.86
C ILE A 259 17.65 0.37 9.64
N ARG A 260 17.40 1.39 10.48
CA ARG A 260 16.19 1.48 11.29
C ARG A 260 15.59 2.87 11.15
N HIS A 261 14.35 2.92 10.67
CA HIS A 261 13.61 4.16 10.54
C HIS A 261 12.29 4.09 11.28
N TYR A 262 11.96 5.16 11.94
CA TYR A 262 10.66 5.33 12.56
C TYR A 262 9.65 5.78 11.51
N ARG A 263 8.40 5.38 11.71
CA ARG A 263 7.31 5.81 10.83
C ARG A 263 7.14 7.32 10.95
N ALA A 264 7.11 8.04 9.84
CA ALA A 264 6.73 9.44 9.80
C ALA A 264 5.22 9.60 10.00
N GLY A 265 4.80 10.73 10.61
CA GLY A 265 3.40 11.09 10.81
C GLY A 265 2.79 10.60 12.12
N ASN A 266 1.47 10.48 12.15
CA ASN A 266 0.66 10.28 13.36
C ASN A 266 0.65 8.84 13.88
N ALA A 267 1.78 8.18 13.99
CA ALA A 267 1.83 6.88 14.65
C ALA A 267 1.60 7.08 16.16
N GLN A 268 0.60 6.41 16.69
CA GLN A 268 0.42 6.33 18.15
C GLN A 268 1.42 5.32 18.69
N THR A 269 2.18 5.71 19.69
CA THR A 269 2.94 4.77 20.50
C THR A 269 2.03 4.17 21.56
N THR A 270 2.31 2.94 21.94
CA THR A 270 1.71 2.36 23.13
C THR A 270 2.10 3.20 24.35
N GLY A 271 1.13 3.56 25.16
CA GLY A 271 1.37 4.38 26.34
C GLY A 271 2.36 3.74 27.29
N ASN A 272 3.09 4.57 28.02
CA ASN A 272 3.89 4.11 29.14
C ASN A 272 2.96 3.55 30.23
N ALA A 273 3.01 2.23 30.44
CA ALA A 273 2.16 1.55 31.40
C ALA A 273 2.36 2.06 32.84
N THR A 274 3.51 2.69 33.14
CA THR A 274 3.85 3.19 34.48
C THR A 274 3.28 4.60 34.72
N THR A 275 3.23 5.45 33.69
CA THR A 275 2.78 6.85 33.83
C THR A 275 1.39 7.09 33.28
N GLY A 276 0.81 6.15 32.55
CA GLY A 276 -0.45 6.33 31.81
C GLY A 276 -0.36 7.35 30.67
N ALA A 277 0.83 7.87 30.40
CA ALA A 277 1.03 8.85 29.34
C ALA A 277 1.14 8.14 27.98
N TYR A 278 0.30 8.56 27.04
CA TYR A 278 0.41 8.16 25.65
C TYR A 278 1.31 9.16 24.92
N LEU A 279 2.38 8.65 24.32
CA LEU A 279 3.20 9.45 23.43
C LEU A 279 2.51 9.48 22.06
N TYR A 280 1.99 10.63 21.70
CA TYR A 280 1.49 10.90 20.36
C TYR A 280 2.61 11.56 19.55
N GLY A 281 2.82 11.13 18.34
CA GLY A 281 3.80 11.77 17.50
C GLY A 281 4.43 10.81 16.49
N ALA A 282 5.59 11.10 16.03
CA ALA A 282 6.29 10.43 14.91
C ALA A 282 6.60 8.93 15.12
N GLY A 283 5.92 8.25 16.03
CA GLY A 283 6.07 6.82 16.24
C GLY A 283 7.48 6.41 16.65
N ALA A 284 8.05 7.14 17.61
CA ALA A 284 9.43 6.96 18.06
C ALA A 284 9.78 5.50 18.47
N GLU A 285 8.77 4.68 18.73
CA GLU A 285 8.92 3.28 19.11
C GLU A 285 8.45 2.31 18.02
N THR A 286 8.01 2.83 16.85
CA THR A 286 7.54 2.00 15.73
C THR A 286 8.56 2.02 14.60
N TYR A 287 9.22 0.89 14.37
CA TYR A 287 10.13 0.73 13.24
C TYR A 287 9.35 0.39 11.96
N ASN A 288 9.78 0.96 10.85
CA ASN A 288 9.33 0.53 9.53
C ASN A 288 10.07 -0.73 9.08
N GLU A 289 11.30 -0.88 9.56
CA GLU A 289 12.21 -1.95 9.14
C GLU A 289 12.58 -2.84 10.33
N SER A 290 12.59 -4.14 10.08
CA SER A 290 13.28 -5.06 10.98
C SER A 290 14.77 -4.74 10.95
N GLY A 291 15.44 -4.83 12.09
CA GLY A 291 16.91 -4.72 12.15
C GLY A 291 17.59 -5.83 11.34
N ARG A 292 18.92 -5.83 11.32
CA ARG A 292 19.71 -6.88 10.66
C ARG A 292 19.27 -8.25 11.13
N THR A 293 18.96 -9.13 10.19
CA THR A 293 18.49 -10.50 10.46
C THR A 293 19.36 -11.49 9.72
N PHE A 294 19.87 -12.48 10.43
CA PHE A 294 20.56 -13.64 9.85
C PHE A 294 19.58 -14.78 9.71
N PHE A 295 19.58 -15.47 8.59
CA PHE A 295 18.75 -16.64 8.37
C PHE A 295 19.53 -17.79 7.75
N MET A 296 19.06 -19.00 8.03
CA MET A 296 19.55 -20.22 7.40
C MET A 296 18.38 -21.17 7.18
N SER A 297 18.34 -21.81 6.03
CA SER A 297 17.39 -22.88 5.74
C SER A 297 18.10 -24.11 5.17
N VAL A 298 17.52 -25.27 5.40
CA VAL A 298 17.95 -26.56 4.84
C VAL A 298 16.74 -27.15 4.13
N ASN A 299 16.89 -27.43 2.84
CA ASN A 299 15.86 -28.06 2.04
C ASN A 299 16.28 -29.49 1.68
N THR A 300 15.37 -30.44 1.90
CA THR A 300 15.58 -31.84 1.55
C THR A 300 14.43 -32.34 0.68
N HIS A 301 14.77 -33.06 -0.38
CA HIS A 301 13.81 -33.71 -1.27
C HIS A 301 14.03 -35.24 -1.19
N PHE A 302 12.95 -35.98 -0.98
CA PHE A 302 12.98 -37.45 -0.85
C PHE A 302 12.35 -38.10 -2.08
#